data_ae76b1b3c03e1b53a41aaa2dbd278c7c
#
_entry.id   ae76b1b3c03e1b53a41aaa2dbd278c7c
#
_cell.length_a   1.000
_cell.length_b   1.000
_cell.length_c   1.000
_cell.angle_alpha   90.00
_cell.angle_beta   90.00
_cell.angle_gamma   90.00
#
_symmetry.space_group_name_H-M   'P 1'
#
loop_
_entity.id
_entity.type
_entity.pdbx_description
1 polymer ?
#
loop_
_entity_poly.entity_id
_entity_poly.type
_entity_poly.pdbx_seq_one_letter_code
_entity_poly.pdbx_strand_id
1 'polypeptide(L)'
;MNIRQETPKDYPEVYQLVKEAFASAEHADGNEQNLVEALRKGDAFLPELSLVAEIDGRLAGHILFTKVKIGGRTELALAPLAVLPEYQRQGVGKALIAEGHRIAREMGYHYSVVLGSEQYYPKSGYRPARDFGIGCP
;
A
#
# COMPACT_ATOMS: atom_id res chain seq x y z
N MET A 1 -1.97 7.70 -16.68
CA MET A 1 -1.41 7.06 -15.49
C MET A 1 -1.13 5.59 -15.77
N ASN A 2 0.09 5.15 -15.42
CA ASN A 2 0.50 3.77 -15.62
C ASN A 2 0.80 3.14 -14.26
N ILE A 3 0.14 2.03 -13.96
CA ILE A 3 0.39 1.28 -12.72
C ILE A 3 1.15 0.02 -13.09
N ARG A 4 2.29 -0.19 -12.44
CA ARG A 4 3.18 -1.32 -12.71
C ARG A 4 3.86 -1.79 -11.44
N GLN A 5 4.47 -2.97 -11.54
CA GLN A 5 5.29 -3.48 -10.44
C GLN A 5 6.53 -2.61 -10.26
N GLU A 6 6.89 -2.37 -9.00
CA GLU A 6 8.11 -1.67 -8.64
C GLU A 6 9.34 -2.50 -9.05
N THR A 7 10.41 -1.82 -9.48
CA THR A 7 11.70 -2.45 -9.75
C THR A 7 12.77 -1.84 -8.84
N PRO A 8 13.93 -2.50 -8.68
CA PRO A 8 15.00 -1.92 -7.86
C PRO A 8 15.44 -0.52 -8.27
N LYS A 9 15.29 -0.17 -9.55
CA LYS A 9 15.61 1.17 -10.03
C LYS A 9 14.69 2.23 -9.44
N ASP A 10 13.49 1.84 -9.01
CA ASP A 10 12.51 2.76 -8.43
C ASP A 10 12.74 3.03 -6.96
N TYR A 11 13.55 2.21 -6.27
CA TYR A 11 13.67 2.28 -4.81
C TYR A 11 14.03 3.67 -4.28
N PRO A 12 15.03 4.39 -4.84
CA PRO A 12 15.32 5.73 -4.34
C PRO A 12 14.17 6.71 -4.53
N GLU A 13 13.47 6.65 -5.67
CA GLU A 13 12.34 7.53 -5.92
C GLU A 13 11.15 7.17 -5.02
N VAL A 14 10.90 5.89 -4.78
CA VAL A 14 9.85 5.44 -3.86
C VAL A 14 10.15 5.93 -2.45
N TYR A 15 11.41 5.86 -2.01
CA TYR A 15 11.80 6.36 -0.69
C TYR A 15 11.40 7.82 -0.52
N GLN A 16 11.76 8.68 -1.49
CA GLN A 16 11.43 10.10 -1.43
C GLN A 16 9.92 10.33 -1.53
N LEU A 17 9.23 9.57 -2.39
CA LEU A 17 7.79 9.68 -2.55
C LEU A 17 7.07 9.39 -1.23
N VAL A 18 7.42 8.29 -0.57
CA VAL A 18 6.78 7.90 0.68
C VAL A 18 7.08 8.94 1.76
N LYS A 19 8.33 9.39 1.84
CA LYS A 19 8.72 10.42 2.79
C LYS A 19 7.92 11.70 2.60
N GLU A 20 7.79 12.17 1.37
CA GLU A 20 7.04 13.39 1.07
C GLU A 20 5.54 13.22 1.32
N ALA A 21 4.99 12.05 0.96
CA ALA A 21 3.55 11.80 1.11
C ALA A 21 3.11 11.83 2.58
N PHE A 22 3.98 11.39 3.49
CA PHE A 22 3.65 11.31 4.90
C PHE A 22 4.24 12.47 5.72
N ALA A 23 4.98 13.38 5.10
CA ALA A 23 5.65 14.45 5.83
C ALA A 23 4.68 15.35 6.61
N SER A 24 3.46 15.53 6.11
CA SER A 24 2.44 16.37 6.76
C SER A 24 1.22 15.57 7.21
N ALA A 25 1.28 14.25 7.17
CA ALA A 25 0.16 13.42 7.58
C ALA A 25 0.00 13.44 9.11
N GLU A 26 -1.24 13.58 9.56
CA GLU A 26 -1.54 13.79 10.99
C GLU A 26 -1.10 12.64 11.88
N HIS A 27 -1.19 11.41 11.39
CA HIS A 27 -0.87 10.21 12.19
C HIS A 27 0.40 9.51 11.74
N ALA A 28 1.22 10.18 10.94
CA ALA A 28 2.47 9.62 10.48
C ALA A 28 3.55 9.78 11.54
N ASP A 29 4.43 8.78 11.66
CA ASP A 29 5.54 8.81 12.62
C ASP A 29 6.85 9.28 11.99
N GLY A 30 6.85 9.58 10.68
CA GLY A 30 8.03 10.04 9.95
C GLY A 30 8.93 8.90 9.47
N ASN A 31 8.58 7.66 9.70
CA ASN A 31 9.40 6.49 9.36
C ASN A 31 8.79 5.57 8.33
N GLU A 32 7.72 5.99 7.65
CA GLU A 32 7.04 5.16 6.67
C GLU A 32 7.97 4.73 5.53
N GLN A 33 8.86 5.62 5.08
CA GLN A 33 9.81 5.27 4.03
C GLN A 33 10.81 4.21 4.48
N ASN A 34 11.17 4.20 5.75
CA ASN A 34 12.06 3.19 6.32
C ASN A 34 11.33 1.86 6.52
N LEU A 35 10.04 1.91 6.83
CA LEU A 35 9.20 0.73 6.92
C LEU A 35 9.15 -0.01 5.58
N VAL A 36 9.00 0.71 4.48
CA VAL A 36 9.00 0.10 3.14
C VAL A 36 10.30 -0.65 2.90
N GLU A 37 11.46 -0.03 3.22
CA GLU A 37 12.74 -0.69 3.05
C GLU A 37 12.87 -1.95 3.89
N ALA A 38 12.39 -1.89 5.14
CA ALA A 38 12.44 -3.04 6.04
C ALA A 38 11.54 -4.17 5.53
N LEU A 39 10.34 -3.85 5.04
CA LEU A 39 9.41 -4.85 4.53
C LEU A 39 9.95 -5.54 3.28
N ARG A 40 10.67 -4.82 2.40
CA ARG A 40 11.27 -5.45 1.22
C ARG A 40 12.27 -6.55 1.57
N LYS A 41 12.89 -6.46 2.73
CA LYS A 41 13.91 -7.43 3.18
C LYS A 41 13.32 -8.58 3.97
N GLY A 42 12.04 -8.52 4.30
CA GLY A 42 11.38 -9.52 5.12
C GLY A 42 10.78 -10.65 4.31
N ASP A 43 10.46 -11.76 4.99
CA ASP A 43 9.86 -12.94 4.37
C ASP A 43 8.42 -12.71 3.92
N ALA A 44 7.79 -11.65 4.41
CA ALA A 44 6.40 -11.32 4.07
C ALA A 44 6.30 -10.54 2.76
N PHE A 45 7.41 -10.14 2.16
CA PHE A 45 7.42 -9.31 0.96
C PHE A 45 6.95 -10.10 -0.27
N LEU A 46 6.05 -9.48 -1.04
CA LEU A 46 5.56 -10.03 -2.31
C LEU A 46 5.86 -9.01 -3.40
N PRO A 47 6.89 -9.24 -4.25
CA PRO A 47 7.24 -8.27 -5.30
C PRO A 47 6.06 -7.93 -6.22
N GLU A 48 5.20 -8.90 -6.51
CA GLU A 48 4.02 -8.71 -7.37
C GLU A 48 3.02 -7.71 -6.78
N LEU A 49 3.08 -7.47 -5.48
CA LEU A 49 2.16 -6.59 -4.77
C LEU A 49 2.85 -5.36 -4.21
N SER A 50 3.98 -4.98 -4.81
CA SER A 50 4.61 -3.68 -4.58
C SER A 50 4.49 -2.90 -5.89
N LEU A 51 3.57 -1.94 -5.91
CA LEU A 51 3.17 -1.27 -7.15
C LEU A 51 3.46 0.22 -7.08
N VAL A 52 3.75 0.79 -8.24
CA VAL A 52 3.94 2.24 -8.40
C VAL A 52 2.98 2.76 -9.45
N ALA A 53 2.52 4.00 -9.28
CA ALA A 53 1.73 4.71 -10.26
C ALA A 53 2.60 5.80 -10.89
N GLU A 54 2.75 5.73 -12.19
CA GLU A 54 3.61 6.63 -12.96
C GLU A 54 2.76 7.61 -13.76
N ILE A 55 3.04 8.90 -13.62
CA ILE A 55 2.37 9.97 -14.37
C ILE A 55 3.46 10.85 -14.97
N ASP A 56 3.46 10.96 -16.31
CA ASP A 56 4.42 11.78 -17.05
C ASP A 56 5.87 11.48 -16.66
N GLY A 57 6.20 10.20 -16.50
CA GLY A 57 7.54 9.76 -16.19
C GLY A 57 7.96 9.90 -14.74
N ARG A 58 7.06 10.34 -13.87
CA ARG A 58 7.32 10.53 -12.45
C ARG A 58 6.45 9.59 -11.61
N LEU A 59 7.00 9.06 -10.53
CA LEU A 59 6.22 8.23 -9.61
C LEU A 59 5.33 9.13 -8.76
N ALA A 60 4.02 8.97 -8.93
CA ALA A 60 3.00 9.74 -8.21
C ALA A 60 2.50 9.03 -6.98
N GLY A 61 2.58 7.70 -6.94
CA GLY A 61 2.08 6.92 -5.83
C GLY A 61 2.73 5.55 -5.72
N HIS A 62 2.58 4.95 -4.56
CA HIS A 62 3.13 3.62 -4.24
C HIS A 62 2.19 2.91 -3.28
N ILE A 63 1.99 1.61 -3.50
CA ILE A 63 1.24 0.76 -2.58
C ILE A 63 2.03 -0.52 -2.35
N LEU A 64 1.98 -1.03 -1.12
CA LEU A 64 2.65 -2.27 -0.75
C LEU A 64 1.69 -3.13 0.04
N PHE A 65 1.55 -4.39 -0.40
CA PHE A 65 0.85 -5.43 0.36
C PHE A 65 1.88 -6.46 0.80
N THR A 66 1.80 -6.89 2.05
CA THR A 66 2.66 -7.94 2.59
C THR A 66 1.81 -9.05 3.19
N LYS A 67 2.41 -10.21 3.37
CA LYS A 67 1.71 -11.35 3.99
C LYS A 67 1.53 -11.12 5.47
N VAL A 68 0.38 -11.55 6.00
CA VAL A 68 0.09 -11.50 7.43
C VAL A 68 -0.70 -12.75 7.82
N LYS A 69 -0.49 -13.24 9.03
CA LYS A 69 -1.22 -14.39 9.56
C LYS A 69 -2.46 -13.90 10.29
N ILE A 70 -3.63 -14.39 9.88
CA ILE A 70 -4.91 -14.06 10.50
C ILE A 70 -5.68 -15.36 10.72
N GLY A 71 -5.88 -15.75 11.98
CA GLY A 71 -6.64 -16.94 12.32
C GLY A 71 -6.11 -18.21 11.67
N GLY A 72 -4.78 -18.36 11.54
CA GLY A 72 -4.17 -19.52 10.92
C GLY A 72 -4.10 -19.47 9.39
N ARG A 73 -4.64 -18.42 8.78
CA ARG A 73 -4.59 -18.21 7.33
C ARG A 73 -3.56 -17.16 6.99
N THR A 74 -2.97 -17.26 5.79
CA THR A 74 -2.09 -16.22 5.28
C THR A 74 -2.89 -15.31 4.39
N GLU A 75 -2.99 -14.05 4.78
CA GLU A 75 -3.70 -13.01 4.04
C GLU A 75 -2.77 -11.82 3.83
N LEU A 76 -3.32 -10.68 3.45
CA LEU A 76 -2.51 -9.51 3.10
C LEU A 76 -2.77 -8.36 4.07
N ALA A 77 -1.71 -7.60 4.34
CA ALA A 77 -1.81 -6.31 5.01
C ALA A 77 -1.38 -5.24 4.03
N LEU A 78 -2.19 -4.19 3.93
CA LEU A 78 -1.87 -3.02 3.12
C LEU A 78 -1.19 -1.98 4.00
N ALA A 79 0.07 -1.68 3.73
CA ALA A 79 0.80 -0.60 4.39
C ALA A 79 2.18 -0.48 3.78
N PRO A 80 2.59 0.70 3.31
CA PRO A 80 1.77 1.92 3.22
C PRO A 80 1.07 2.07 1.88
N LEU A 81 0.14 3.03 1.82
CA LEU A 81 -0.33 3.62 0.58
C LEU A 81 0.11 5.07 0.58
N ALA A 82 0.89 5.46 -0.41
CA ALA A 82 1.46 6.80 -0.48
C ALA A 82 1.13 7.43 -1.83
N VAL A 83 0.64 8.68 -1.79
CA VAL A 83 0.40 9.48 -2.99
C VAL A 83 1.00 10.86 -2.73
N LEU A 84 1.82 11.35 -3.66
CA LEU A 84 2.40 12.70 -3.53
C LEU A 84 1.28 13.73 -3.37
N PRO A 85 1.50 14.76 -2.54
CA PRO A 85 0.46 15.77 -2.30
C PRO A 85 -0.12 16.38 -3.58
N GLU A 86 0.71 16.65 -4.58
CA GLU A 86 0.26 17.27 -5.83
C GLU A 86 -0.61 16.34 -6.68
N TYR A 87 -0.63 15.03 -6.38
CA TYR A 87 -1.43 14.06 -7.12
C TYR A 87 -2.59 13.50 -6.31
N GLN A 88 -2.79 13.98 -5.08
CA GLN A 88 -3.89 13.53 -4.25
C GLN A 88 -5.24 13.99 -4.82
N ARG A 89 -6.30 13.24 -4.50
CA ARG A 89 -7.67 13.50 -4.94
C ARG A 89 -7.86 13.40 -6.44
N GLN A 90 -6.98 12.67 -7.12
CA GLN A 90 -7.07 12.45 -8.58
C GLN A 90 -7.26 10.97 -8.93
N GLY A 91 -7.57 10.14 -7.92
CA GLY A 91 -7.85 8.72 -8.14
C GLY A 91 -6.62 7.83 -8.15
N VAL A 92 -5.42 8.35 -7.86
CA VAL A 92 -4.19 7.55 -7.90
C VAL A 92 -4.22 6.44 -6.84
N GLY A 93 -4.53 6.79 -5.59
CA GLY A 93 -4.59 5.79 -4.52
C GLY A 93 -5.66 4.73 -4.76
N LYS A 94 -6.82 5.16 -5.24
CA LYS A 94 -7.92 4.26 -5.56
C LYS A 94 -7.54 3.27 -6.66
N ALA A 95 -6.84 3.75 -7.68
CA ALA A 95 -6.38 2.92 -8.79
C ALA A 95 -5.31 1.91 -8.32
N LEU A 96 -4.41 2.34 -7.44
CA LEU A 96 -3.41 1.44 -6.85
C LEU A 96 -4.06 0.33 -6.04
N ILE A 97 -5.05 0.67 -5.22
CA ILE A 97 -5.78 -0.33 -4.43
C ILE A 97 -6.50 -1.32 -5.35
N ALA A 98 -7.17 -0.82 -6.39
CA ALA A 98 -7.91 -1.69 -7.31
C ALA A 98 -6.98 -2.66 -8.03
N GLU A 99 -5.84 -2.19 -8.49
CA GLU A 99 -4.88 -3.07 -9.18
C GLU A 99 -4.27 -4.08 -8.22
N GLY A 100 -3.94 -3.65 -7.00
CA GLY A 100 -3.43 -4.55 -5.97
C GLY A 100 -4.43 -5.65 -5.64
N HIS A 101 -5.71 -5.32 -5.52
CA HIS A 101 -6.76 -6.30 -5.26
C HIS A 101 -6.90 -7.28 -6.42
N ARG A 102 -6.80 -6.80 -7.66
CA ARG A 102 -6.90 -7.66 -8.84
C ARG A 102 -5.77 -8.70 -8.82
N ILE A 103 -4.55 -8.25 -8.59
CA ILE A 103 -3.38 -9.14 -8.54
C ILE A 103 -3.51 -10.12 -7.36
N ALA A 104 -3.91 -9.61 -6.20
CA ALA A 104 -4.07 -10.45 -5.01
C ALA A 104 -5.07 -11.57 -5.22
N ARG A 105 -6.20 -11.28 -5.88
CA ARG A 105 -7.20 -12.31 -6.19
C ARG A 105 -6.63 -13.37 -7.13
N GLU A 106 -5.85 -12.96 -8.12
CA GLU A 106 -5.20 -13.91 -9.04
C GLU A 106 -4.19 -14.80 -8.32
N MET A 107 -3.60 -14.29 -7.23
CA MET A 107 -2.66 -15.05 -6.39
C MET A 107 -3.37 -15.91 -5.34
N GLY A 108 -4.69 -15.84 -5.24
CA GLY A 108 -5.47 -16.67 -4.32
C GLY A 108 -5.71 -16.06 -2.94
N TYR A 109 -5.42 -14.78 -2.74
CA TYR A 109 -5.71 -14.11 -1.47
C TYR A 109 -7.15 -13.61 -1.45
N HIS A 110 -7.81 -13.76 -0.29
CA HIS A 110 -9.23 -13.43 -0.15
C HIS A 110 -9.48 -12.17 0.68
N TYR A 111 -8.55 -11.82 1.56
CA TYR A 111 -8.72 -10.69 2.49
C TYR A 111 -7.48 -9.85 2.55
N SER A 112 -7.67 -8.54 2.80
CA SER A 112 -6.56 -7.68 3.18
C SER A 112 -6.99 -6.81 4.34
N VAL A 113 -6.03 -6.52 5.23
CA VAL A 113 -6.22 -5.68 6.41
C VAL A 113 -5.54 -4.35 6.15
N VAL A 114 -6.20 -3.25 6.53
CA VAL A 114 -5.70 -1.91 6.29
C VAL A 114 -5.38 -1.24 7.61
N LEU A 115 -4.19 -0.64 7.68
CA LEU A 115 -3.81 0.26 8.76
C LEU A 115 -3.80 1.67 8.17
N GLY A 116 -4.71 2.55 8.62
CA GLY A 116 -4.77 3.90 8.10
C GLY A 116 -6.16 4.50 8.19
N SER A 117 -6.48 5.43 7.26
CA SER A 117 -7.73 6.19 7.30
C SER A 117 -8.94 5.33 6.98
N GLU A 118 -9.82 5.17 7.97
CA GLU A 118 -11.08 4.45 7.78
C GLU A 118 -12.03 5.20 6.83
N GLN A 119 -11.86 6.51 6.69
CA GLN A 119 -12.70 7.30 5.80
C GLN A 119 -12.38 7.04 4.33
N TYR A 120 -11.13 6.77 4.02
CA TYR A 120 -10.70 6.54 2.64
C TYR A 120 -10.93 5.09 2.20
N TYR A 121 -10.47 4.14 3.00
CA TYR A 121 -10.45 2.73 2.59
C TYR A 121 -11.82 2.09 2.41
N PRO A 122 -12.87 2.40 3.20
CA PRO A 122 -14.19 1.83 2.95
C PRO A 122 -14.73 2.13 1.55
N LYS A 123 -14.37 3.27 0.96
CA LYS A 123 -14.76 3.61 -0.41
C LYS A 123 -14.20 2.65 -1.45
N SER A 124 -13.13 1.93 -1.10
CA SER A 124 -12.47 0.96 -1.97
C SER A 124 -12.85 -0.48 -1.60
N GLY A 125 -13.90 -0.67 -0.81
CA GLY A 125 -14.38 -1.99 -0.43
C GLY A 125 -13.81 -2.54 0.85
N TYR A 126 -13.00 -1.77 1.56
CA TYR A 126 -12.47 -2.21 2.86
C TYR A 126 -13.46 -1.96 3.98
N ARG A 127 -13.37 -2.79 5.00
CA ARG A 127 -14.12 -2.61 6.26
C ARG A 127 -13.14 -2.61 7.42
N PRO A 128 -13.47 -1.93 8.54
CA PRO A 128 -12.64 -2.04 9.74
C PRO A 128 -12.42 -3.50 10.11
N ALA A 129 -11.20 -3.81 10.57
CA ALA A 129 -10.85 -5.19 10.93
C ALA A 129 -11.79 -5.78 11.98
N ARG A 130 -12.32 -4.95 12.89
CA ARG A 130 -13.26 -5.39 13.93
C ARG A 130 -14.54 -6.01 13.35
N ASP A 131 -14.96 -5.61 12.13
CA ASP A 131 -16.15 -6.15 11.49
C ASP A 131 -15.99 -7.63 11.13
N PHE A 132 -14.76 -8.11 11.09
CA PHE A 132 -14.43 -9.50 10.79
C PHE A 132 -13.96 -10.27 12.02
N GLY A 133 -14.07 -9.68 13.21
CA GLY A 133 -13.59 -10.28 14.44
C GLY A 133 -12.06 -10.27 14.59
N ILE A 134 -11.39 -9.42 13.86
CA ILE A 134 -9.93 -9.33 13.84
C ILE A 134 -9.52 -8.10 14.66
N GLY A 135 -8.69 -8.33 15.69
CA GLY A 135 -8.15 -7.24 16.48
C GLY A 135 -7.11 -6.44 15.71
N CYS A 136 -7.03 -5.14 15.99
CA CYS A 136 -6.00 -4.28 15.43
C CYS A 136 -4.69 -4.55 16.18
N PRO A 137 -3.58 -4.85 15.48
CA PRO A 137 -2.30 -5.06 16.15
C PRO A 137 -1.75 -3.77 16.76
#